data_c6ea8fb1b104a96d0e44d2545a6c06e3
#
_entry.id   c6ea8fb1b104a96d0e44d2545a6c06e3
#
_cell.length_a   1.000
_cell.length_b   1.000
_cell.length_c   1.000
_cell.angle_alpha   90.00
_cell.angle_beta   90.00
_cell.angle_gamma   90.00
#
_symmetry.space_group_name_H-M   'P 1'
#
loop_
_entity.id
_entity.type
_entity.pdbx_description
1 polymer ?
#
loop_
_entity_poly.entity_id
_entity_poly.type
_entity_poly.pdbx_seq_one_letter_code
_entity_poly.pdbx_strand_id
1 'polypeptide(L)'
;NPENALERHGWNLDTDNADGVTIPVEVVWQPKSFVNALPGSYRVGGIYNTAEDAKNQYDIAYAKGAVAEDRTYGGWLAVEQQLTSTGAGRQGLHSFANFTWHDRTTTKVDNSQQIGVKYIGLFDSQPNDILGLGINRVHVNDRVTNPAFNASAEYNVELNYSYYPTKWLMLRPNIQYVINPGATNNVDDALVLGLSSKVVF
;
A
#
# COMPACT_ATOMS: atom_id res chain seq x y z
N ASN A 1 -6.00 8.83 20.17
CA ASN A 1 -5.33 8.33 21.36
C ASN A 1 -5.81 6.89 21.61
N PRO A 2 -4.90 5.87 21.74
CA PRO A 2 -5.28 4.49 22.02
C PRO A 2 -6.10 4.31 23.30
N GLU A 3 -5.91 5.16 24.29
CA GLU A 3 -6.65 5.10 25.55
C GLU A 3 -8.13 5.45 25.36
N ASN A 4 -8.44 6.42 24.50
CA ASN A 4 -9.82 6.81 24.22
C ASN A 4 -10.59 5.75 23.42
N ALA A 5 -9.89 4.85 22.70
CA ALA A 5 -10.51 3.73 21.99
C ALA A 5 -11.03 2.63 22.93
N LEU A 6 -10.59 2.61 24.18
CA LEU A 6 -11.02 1.64 25.20
C LEU A 6 -12.25 2.09 25.98
N GLU A 7 -12.69 3.34 25.81
CA GLU A 7 -13.89 3.86 26.44
C GLU A 7 -15.16 3.27 25.83
N ARG A 8 -16.08 2.83 26.70
CA ARG A 8 -17.24 1.98 26.33
C ARG A 8 -18.28 2.62 25.41
N HIS A 9 -18.18 3.93 25.14
CA HIS A 9 -19.26 4.66 24.47
C HIS A 9 -18.92 5.18 23.06
N GLY A 10 -17.70 5.00 22.57
CA GLY A 10 -17.30 5.36 21.19
C GLY A 10 -17.41 6.85 20.82
N TRP A 11 -17.84 7.70 21.74
CA TRP A 11 -18.07 9.14 21.57
C TRP A 11 -17.22 9.98 22.52
N ASN A 12 -16.12 9.43 23.04
CA ASN A 12 -15.21 10.20 23.85
C ASN A 12 -14.42 11.17 22.95
N LEU A 13 -14.75 12.45 23.02
CA LEU A 13 -14.06 13.55 22.34
C LEU A 13 -13.02 14.21 23.27
N ASP A 14 -12.65 13.53 24.35
CA ASP A 14 -11.61 14.01 25.25
C ASP A 14 -10.25 14.02 24.52
N THR A 15 -9.60 15.17 24.52
CA THR A 15 -8.30 15.42 23.88
C THR A 15 -7.18 15.63 24.91
N ASP A 16 -7.43 15.40 26.18
CA ASP A 16 -6.50 15.73 27.29
C ASP A 16 -5.14 15.01 27.19
N ASN A 17 -5.02 13.94 26.42
CA ASN A 17 -3.76 13.24 26.16
C ASN A 17 -3.49 13.10 24.64
N ALA A 18 -3.99 14.03 23.83
CA ALA A 18 -3.74 14.01 22.41
C ALA A 18 -2.42 14.74 22.09
N ASP A 19 -1.43 14.01 21.60
CA ASP A 19 -0.11 14.55 21.26
C ASP A 19 -0.09 15.28 19.91
N GLY A 20 -1.23 15.32 19.21
CA GLY A 20 -1.37 16.01 17.94
C GLY A 20 -2.59 15.60 17.13
N VAL A 21 -2.69 16.13 15.92
CA VAL A 21 -3.78 15.90 14.98
C VAL A 21 -3.22 15.35 13.67
N THR A 22 -3.87 14.32 13.13
CA THR A 22 -3.58 13.79 11.80
C THR A 22 -4.67 14.24 10.82
N ILE A 23 -4.27 14.89 9.73
CA ILE A 23 -5.17 15.46 8.72
C ILE A 23 -4.86 14.80 7.37
N PRO A 24 -5.62 13.77 6.95
CA PRO A 24 -5.55 13.24 5.59
C PRO A 24 -6.46 14.06 4.66
N VAL A 25 -6.00 14.28 3.42
CA VAL A 25 -6.80 14.87 2.34
C VAL A 25 -6.57 14.05 1.08
N GLU A 26 -7.65 13.64 0.41
CA GLU A 26 -7.59 12.90 -0.86
C GLU A 26 -8.58 13.49 -1.87
N VAL A 27 -8.14 13.61 -3.11
CA VAL A 27 -8.98 13.90 -4.27
C VAL A 27 -9.08 12.63 -5.10
N VAL A 28 -10.31 12.24 -5.43
CA VAL A 28 -10.63 11.07 -6.24
C VAL A 28 -11.36 11.50 -7.51
N TRP A 29 -10.80 11.13 -8.67
CA TRP A 29 -11.42 11.34 -9.97
C TRP A 29 -11.69 9.98 -10.64
N GLN A 30 -12.96 9.69 -10.94
CA GLN A 30 -13.41 8.43 -11.49
C GLN A 30 -14.18 8.61 -12.79
N PRO A 31 -13.49 8.89 -13.90
CA PRO A 31 -14.14 9.02 -15.20
C PRO A 31 -14.71 7.67 -15.67
N LYS A 32 -15.94 7.71 -16.19
CA LYS A 32 -16.57 6.54 -16.82
C LYS A 32 -15.97 6.21 -18.19
N SER A 33 -15.32 7.20 -18.80
CA SER A 33 -14.70 7.11 -20.13
C SER A 33 -13.51 8.03 -20.17
N PHE A 34 -12.31 7.48 -20.35
CA PHE A 34 -11.07 8.25 -20.45
C PHE A 34 -10.10 7.59 -21.43
N VAL A 35 -9.18 6.74 -20.98
CA VAL A 35 -8.24 6.03 -21.85
C VAL A 35 -9.01 4.93 -22.60
N ASN A 36 -8.89 4.90 -23.93
CA ASN A 36 -9.63 3.98 -24.82
C ASN A 36 -11.15 4.01 -24.62
N ALA A 37 -11.71 5.14 -24.19
CA ALA A 37 -13.11 5.29 -23.83
C ALA A 37 -13.58 4.34 -22.69
N LEU A 38 -12.65 3.87 -21.86
CA LEU A 38 -12.89 2.95 -20.73
C LEU A 38 -12.75 3.66 -19.39
N PRO A 39 -13.35 3.12 -18.30
CA PRO A 39 -13.35 3.76 -17.00
C PRO A 39 -11.97 3.65 -16.32
N GLY A 40 -11.68 4.63 -15.48
CA GLY A 40 -10.50 4.66 -14.63
C GLY A 40 -10.79 5.20 -13.23
N SER A 41 -9.81 5.13 -12.35
CA SER A 41 -9.82 5.73 -11.02
C SER A 41 -8.44 6.32 -10.73
N TYR A 42 -8.41 7.60 -10.41
CA TYR A 42 -7.20 8.37 -10.16
C TYR A 42 -7.34 9.06 -8.82
N ARG A 43 -6.35 8.87 -7.95
CA ARG A 43 -6.36 9.40 -6.59
C ARG A 43 -5.04 10.11 -6.32
N VAL A 44 -5.12 11.26 -5.71
CA VAL A 44 -3.97 11.98 -5.17
C VAL A 44 -4.33 12.46 -3.78
N GLY A 45 -3.43 12.23 -2.84
CA GLY A 45 -3.68 12.63 -1.48
C GLY A 45 -2.40 12.93 -0.71
N GLY A 46 -2.59 13.49 0.46
CA GLY A 46 -1.56 13.79 1.42
C GLY A 46 -2.05 13.62 2.84
N ILE A 47 -1.10 13.46 3.75
CA ILE A 47 -1.31 13.36 5.18
C ILE A 47 -0.36 14.31 5.88
N TYR A 48 -0.86 15.02 6.87
CA TYR A 48 -0.08 15.87 7.76
C TYR A 48 -0.41 15.52 9.20
N ASN A 49 0.62 15.29 10.01
CA ASN A 49 0.51 14.96 11.41
C ASN A 49 1.32 15.95 12.23
N THR A 50 0.70 16.51 13.28
CA THR A 50 1.30 17.49 14.17
C THR A 50 1.77 16.89 15.51
N ALA A 51 1.85 15.56 15.63
CA ALA A 51 2.36 14.92 16.84
C ALA A 51 3.83 15.32 17.09
N GLU A 52 4.11 15.76 18.31
CA GLU A 52 5.43 16.27 18.71
C GLU A 52 6.47 15.18 18.98
N ASP A 53 6.05 13.91 19.05
CA ASP A 53 6.92 12.79 19.40
C ASP A 53 7.50 12.03 18.18
N ALA A 54 7.38 12.60 17.00
CA ALA A 54 7.98 12.01 15.81
C ALA A 54 9.51 12.01 15.91
N LYS A 55 10.12 10.83 15.95
CA LYS A 55 11.58 10.70 16.11
C LYS A 55 12.30 11.03 14.83
N ASN A 56 13.27 11.92 14.90
CA ASN A 56 14.16 12.21 13.78
C ASN A 56 15.00 10.97 13.43
N GLN A 57 14.92 10.47 12.20
CA GLN A 57 15.62 9.27 11.75
C GLN A 57 17.14 9.46 11.69
N TYR A 58 17.59 10.69 11.49
CA TYR A 58 19.00 11.02 11.48
C TYR A 58 19.66 10.86 12.86
N ASP A 59 18.94 11.20 13.92
CA ASP A 59 19.46 11.12 15.30
C ASP A 59 19.43 9.70 15.86
N ILE A 60 18.54 8.83 15.38
CA ILE A 60 18.50 7.41 15.76
C ILE A 60 19.84 6.73 15.41
N ALA A 61 20.47 7.13 14.30
CA ALA A 61 21.73 6.56 13.85
C ALA A 61 22.92 6.95 14.72
N TYR A 62 22.90 8.11 15.34
CA TYR A 62 24.02 8.64 16.08
C TYR A 62 23.94 8.46 17.60
N ALA A 63 22.94 7.75 18.11
CA ALA A 63 22.72 7.53 19.55
C ALA A 63 22.71 8.83 20.39
N LYS A 64 22.49 9.97 19.77
CA LYS A 64 22.43 11.29 20.42
C LYS A 64 20.99 11.62 20.77
N GLY A 65 20.33 10.89 21.58
CA GLY A 65 18.98 11.14 22.03
C GLY A 65 18.08 11.71 20.91
N ALA A 66 17.05 10.99 20.51
CA ALA A 66 16.20 11.40 19.39
C ALA A 66 15.69 12.83 19.62
N VAL A 67 16.03 13.75 18.72
CA VAL A 67 15.39 15.06 18.67
C VAL A 67 13.96 14.81 18.22
N ALA A 68 13.01 15.26 19.03
CA ALA A 68 11.59 15.20 18.67
C ALA A 68 11.33 16.17 17.50
N GLU A 69 10.59 15.68 16.51
CA GLU A 69 10.06 16.50 15.42
C GLU A 69 8.60 16.81 15.71
N ASP A 70 8.17 18.01 15.40
CA ASP A 70 6.83 18.51 15.65
C ASP A 70 5.82 18.17 14.54
N ARG A 71 6.24 17.39 13.55
CA ARG A 71 5.42 17.06 12.39
C ARG A 71 5.91 15.84 11.65
N THR A 72 4.97 15.18 10.98
CA THR A 72 5.22 14.13 9.98
C THR A 72 4.28 14.34 8.82
N TYR A 73 4.74 14.18 7.60
CA TYR A 73 3.90 14.32 6.41
C TYR A 73 4.23 13.27 5.35
N GLY A 74 3.31 13.12 4.42
CA GLY A 74 3.48 12.22 3.29
C GLY A 74 2.38 12.41 2.26
N GLY A 75 2.45 11.64 1.19
CA GLY A 75 1.44 11.70 0.17
C GLY A 75 1.42 10.45 -0.68
N TRP A 76 0.40 10.36 -1.53
CA TRP A 76 0.21 9.23 -2.43
C TRP A 76 -0.41 9.64 -3.76
N LEU A 77 -0.11 8.83 -4.75
CA LEU A 77 -0.79 8.80 -6.05
C LEU A 77 -1.21 7.37 -6.33
N ALA A 78 -2.46 7.14 -6.69
CA ALA A 78 -2.97 5.84 -7.07
C ALA A 78 -3.77 5.94 -8.37
N VAL A 79 -3.49 5.04 -9.30
CA VAL A 79 -4.11 4.98 -10.62
C VAL A 79 -4.59 3.55 -10.87
N GLU A 80 -5.82 3.41 -11.31
CA GLU A 80 -6.34 2.18 -11.90
C GLU A 80 -7.03 2.53 -13.22
N GLN A 81 -6.69 1.83 -14.31
CA GLN A 81 -7.25 2.07 -15.63
C GLN A 81 -7.61 0.76 -16.31
N GLN A 82 -8.84 0.64 -16.76
CA GLN A 82 -9.24 -0.43 -17.68
C GLN A 82 -8.65 -0.11 -19.07
N LEU A 83 -7.89 -1.06 -19.62
CA LEU A 83 -7.18 -0.90 -20.91
C LEU A 83 -7.93 -1.54 -22.06
N THR A 84 -8.61 -2.68 -21.80
CA THR A 84 -9.42 -3.38 -22.79
C THR A 84 -10.77 -3.78 -22.20
N SER A 85 -11.76 -4.01 -23.06
CA SER A 85 -13.04 -4.60 -22.69
C SER A 85 -13.35 -5.75 -23.62
N THR A 86 -13.75 -6.90 -23.05
CA THR A 86 -14.11 -8.11 -23.82
C THR A 86 -15.62 -8.32 -23.91
N GLY A 87 -16.41 -7.28 -23.58
CA GLY A 87 -17.86 -7.31 -23.78
C GLY A 87 -18.63 -6.69 -22.61
N ALA A 88 -18.79 -7.38 -21.50
CA ALA A 88 -19.66 -6.92 -20.41
C ALA A 88 -18.90 -6.28 -19.25
N GLY A 89 -19.13 -4.98 -19.02
CA GLY A 89 -18.74 -4.31 -17.79
C GLY A 89 -17.23 -4.23 -17.55
N ARG A 90 -16.74 -4.85 -16.48
CA ARG A 90 -15.35 -4.76 -16.05
C ARG A 90 -14.42 -5.82 -16.62
N GLN A 91 -14.89 -6.72 -17.49
CA GLN A 91 -14.07 -7.76 -18.08
C GLN A 91 -13.01 -7.18 -19.01
N GLY A 92 -11.82 -7.79 -19.00
CA GLY A 92 -10.67 -7.36 -19.78
C GLY A 92 -9.45 -7.03 -18.94
N LEU A 93 -8.47 -6.41 -19.58
CA LEU A 93 -7.20 -6.02 -18.97
C LEU A 93 -7.34 -4.67 -18.25
N HIS A 94 -6.81 -4.62 -17.04
CA HIS A 94 -6.66 -3.41 -16.24
C HIS A 94 -5.20 -3.24 -15.84
N SER A 95 -4.73 -2.01 -15.73
CA SER A 95 -3.47 -1.67 -15.09
C SER A 95 -3.72 -0.92 -13.79
N PHE A 96 -2.78 -1.01 -12.86
CA PHE A 96 -2.75 -0.17 -11.68
C PHE A 96 -1.32 0.27 -11.36
N ALA A 97 -1.22 1.44 -10.75
CA ALA A 97 0.03 1.96 -10.22
C ALA A 97 -0.26 2.75 -8.93
N ASN A 98 0.55 2.53 -7.90
CA ASN A 98 0.51 3.28 -6.66
C ASN A 98 1.91 3.80 -6.35
N PHE A 99 1.97 5.02 -5.87
CA PHE A 99 3.20 5.63 -5.38
C PHE A 99 2.89 6.31 -4.05
N THR A 100 3.70 6.03 -3.02
CA THR A 100 3.63 6.73 -1.75
C THR A 100 4.99 7.33 -1.42
N TRP A 101 4.98 8.49 -0.77
CA TRP A 101 6.17 9.09 -0.20
C TRP A 101 5.90 9.59 1.20
N HIS A 102 6.91 9.57 2.03
CA HIS A 102 6.86 9.99 3.41
C HIS A 102 8.02 10.93 3.74
N ASP A 103 7.83 11.72 4.76
CA ASP A 103 8.89 12.59 5.28
C ASP A 103 10.12 11.77 5.67
N ARG A 104 11.25 12.05 5.01
CA ARG A 104 12.52 11.37 5.25
C ARG A 104 13.14 11.69 6.59
N THR A 105 12.67 12.75 7.26
CA THR A 105 13.16 13.12 8.58
C THR A 105 12.62 12.21 9.66
N THR A 106 11.36 11.77 9.54
CA THR A 106 10.65 11.07 10.62
C THR A 106 10.26 9.63 10.31
N THR A 107 10.42 9.15 9.06
CA THR A 107 9.99 7.81 8.68
C THR A 107 11.12 6.88 8.27
N LYS A 108 11.00 5.59 8.62
CA LYS A 108 11.97 4.55 8.21
C LYS A 108 11.83 4.16 6.75
N VAL A 109 10.62 4.23 6.21
CA VAL A 109 10.32 4.00 4.79
C VAL A 109 10.00 5.36 4.19
N ASP A 110 10.78 5.80 3.21
CA ASP A 110 10.59 7.12 2.59
C ASP A 110 9.70 7.07 1.36
N ASN A 111 9.65 5.95 0.66
CA ASN A 111 8.73 5.78 -0.47
C ASN A 111 8.43 4.31 -0.77
N SER A 112 7.28 4.08 -1.42
CA SER A 112 6.98 2.80 -2.04
C SER A 112 6.33 2.98 -3.41
N GLN A 113 6.55 2.03 -4.29
CA GLN A 113 5.95 1.97 -5.62
C GLN A 113 5.35 0.60 -5.83
N GLN A 114 4.16 0.57 -6.42
CA GLN A 114 3.51 -0.64 -6.85
C GLN A 114 2.96 -0.44 -8.26
N ILE A 115 3.22 -1.39 -9.14
CA ILE A 115 2.68 -1.41 -10.49
C ILE A 115 2.23 -2.83 -10.82
N GLY A 116 1.17 -2.96 -11.60
CA GLY A 116 0.73 -4.27 -12.04
C GLY A 116 -0.41 -4.23 -13.02
N VAL A 117 -0.80 -5.41 -13.41
CA VAL A 117 -1.93 -5.65 -14.31
C VAL A 117 -2.83 -6.72 -13.71
N LYS A 118 -4.11 -6.64 -14.03
CA LYS A 118 -5.08 -7.69 -13.73
C LYS A 118 -5.96 -7.93 -14.96
N TYR A 119 -6.28 -9.18 -15.23
CA TYR A 119 -7.24 -9.58 -16.25
C TYR A 119 -8.48 -10.16 -15.58
N ILE A 120 -9.63 -9.58 -15.86
CA ILE A 120 -10.92 -10.02 -15.32
C ILE A 120 -11.66 -10.81 -16.40
N GLY A 121 -12.09 -12.03 -16.08
CA GLY A 121 -12.82 -12.89 -17.01
C GLY A 121 -11.92 -13.47 -18.10
N LEU A 122 -10.76 -13.99 -17.74
CA LEU A 122 -9.83 -14.63 -18.69
C LEU A 122 -10.46 -15.87 -19.38
N PHE A 123 -11.32 -16.58 -18.65
CA PHE A 123 -12.05 -17.74 -19.16
C PHE A 123 -13.54 -17.43 -19.25
N ASP A 124 -14.19 -17.71 -20.38
CA ASP A 124 -15.62 -17.44 -20.59
C ASP A 124 -16.51 -18.15 -19.57
N SER A 125 -16.10 -19.34 -19.09
CA SER A 125 -16.78 -20.10 -18.04
C SER A 125 -16.67 -19.45 -16.65
N GLN A 126 -15.73 -18.53 -16.45
CA GLN A 126 -15.42 -17.89 -15.17
C GLN A 126 -15.25 -16.36 -15.36
N PRO A 127 -16.35 -15.67 -15.70
CA PRO A 127 -16.28 -14.25 -16.11
C PRO A 127 -15.91 -13.28 -14.98
N ASN A 128 -15.89 -13.73 -13.74
CA ASN A 128 -15.56 -12.92 -12.56
C ASN A 128 -14.17 -13.20 -12.01
N ASP A 129 -13.51 -14.24 -12.50
CA ASP A 129 -12.17 -14.61 -12.03
C ASP A 129 -11.14 -13.55 -12.43
N ILE A 130 -10.11 -13.40 -11.61
CA ILE A 130 -9.09 -12.37 -11.81
C ILE A 130 -7.70 -13.01 -11.76
N LEU A 131 -6.97 -12.89 -12.85
CA LEU A 131 -5.54 -13.16 -12.90
C LEU A 131 -4.80 -11.83 -12.66
N GLY A 132 -3.93 -11.78 -11.67
CA GLY A 132 -3.18 -10.59 -11.30
C GLY A 132 -1.67 -10.83 -11.29
N LEU A 133 -0.91 -9.88 -11.83
CA LEU A 133 0.54 -9.81 -11.74
C LEU A 133 0.94 -8.42 -11.29
N GLY A 134 1.73 -8.33 -10.24
CA GLY A 134 2.20 -7.06 -9.72
C GLY A 134 3.63 -7.12 -9.20
N ILE A 135 4.27 -5.98 -9.19
CA ILE A 135 5.55 -5.76 -8.53
C ILE A 135 5.40 -4.59 -7.56
N ASN A 136 5.93 -4.78 -6.37
CA ASN A 136 6.01 -3.76 -5.33
C ASN A 136 7.48 -3.52 -4.97
N ARG A 137 7.84 -2.26 -4.71
CA ARG A 137 9.12 -1.85 -4.17
C ARG A 137 8.87 -1.00 -2.93
N VAL A 138 9.50 -1.34 -1.82
CA VAL A 138 9.54 -0.55 -0.58
C VAL A 138 10.95 -0.05 -0.36
N HIS A 139 11.15 1.25 -0.36
CA HIS A 139 12.46 1.85 -0.17
C HIS A 139 12.66 2.29 1.28
N VAL A 140 13.73 1.79 1.88
CA VAL A 140 14.14 2.21 3.21
C VAL A 140 14.90 3.53 3.10
N ASN A 141 14.52 4.46 3.96
CA ASN A 141 15.14 5.77 4.05
C ASN A 141 16.65 5.65 4.33
N ASP A 142 17.47 6.19 3.45
CA ASP A 142 18.95 6.15 3.55
C ASP A 142 19.50 6.96 4.74
N ARG A 143 18.67 7.79 5.38
CA ARG A 143 19.00 8.44 6.65
C ARG A 143 19.00 7.48 7.83
N VAL A 144 18.31 6.32 7.71
CA VAL A 144 18.38 5.24 8.69
C VAL A 144 19.70 4.52 8.55
N THR A 145 20.76 5.11 9.07
CA THR A 145 22.13 4.52 9.03
C THR A 145 22.29 3.47 10.14
N ASN A 146 21.57 2.40 10.07
CA ASN A 146 21.91 1.21 10.86
C ASN A 146 22.84 0.35 9.98
N PRO A 147 24.09 0.05 10.41
CA PRO A 147 24.99 -0.82 9.64
C PRO A 147 24.44 -2.23 9.39
N ALA A 148 23.42 -2.65 10.15
CA ALA A 148 22.70 -3.89 9.90
C ALA A 148 21.76 -3.81 8.68
N PHE A 149 21.42 -2.61 8.21
CA PHE A 149 20.61 -2.38 7.01
C PHE A 149 21.50 -1.96 5.86
N ASN A 150 22.15 -2.91 5.21
CA ASN A 150 22.94 -2.65 4.00
C ASN A 150 22.08 -2.58 2.72
N ALA A 151 20.80 -2.31 2.86
CA ALA A 151 19.91 -2.35 1.71
C ALA A 151 19.23 -1.02 1.50
N SER A 152 18.79 -0.84 0.28
CA SER A 152 18.01 0.31 -0.13
C SER A 152 16.53 -0.02 -0.31
N ALA A 153 16.19 -1.22 -0.74
CA ALA A 153 14.80 -1.56 -1.04
C ALA A 153 14.55 -3.08 -1.00
N GLU A 154 13.34 -3.42 -0.58
CA GLU A 154 12.73 -4.73 -0.80
C GLU A 154 11.85 -4.69 -2.05
N TYR A 155 11.90 -5.75 -2.86
CA TYR A 155 11.00 -5.94 -3.98
C TYR A 155 10.17 -7.20 -3.78
N ASN A 156 8.90 -7.13 -4.16
CA ASN A 156 8.01 -8.28 -4.16
C ASN A 156 7.33 -8.38 -5.53
N VAL A 157 7.47 -9.53 -6.18
CA VAL A 157 6.75 -9.86 -7.42
C VAL A 157 5.70 -10.90 -7.07
N GLU A 158 4.44 -10.61 -7.34
CA GLU A 158 3.32 -11.51 -7.04
C GLU A 158 2.53 -11.86 -8.30
N LEU A 159 2.27 -13.17 -8.48
CA LEU A 159 1.27 -13.70 -9.37
C LEU A 159 0.15 -14.31 -8.53
N ASN A 160 -1.09 -13.94 -8.80
CA ASN A 160 -2.26 -14.47 -8.11
C ASN A 160 -3.42 -14.78 -9.05
N TYR A 161 -4.28 -15.70 -8.62
CA TYR A 161 -5.53 -16.02 -9.32
C TYR A 161 -6.69 -16.01 -8.34
N SER A 162 -7.62 -15.05 -8.50
CA SER A 162 -8.83 -15.00 -7.68
C SER A 162 -9.92 -15.79 -8.35
N TYR A 163 -10.23 -16.95 -7.78
CA TYR A 163 -11.28 -17.86 -8.22
C TYR A 163 -12.58 -17.59 -7.45
N TYR A 164 -13.66 -17.41 -8.17
CA TYR A 164 -15.00 -17.16 -7.61
C TYR A 164 -15.94 -18.34 -7.90
N PRO A 165 -15.89 -19.46 -7.13
CA PRO A 165 -16.79 -20.60 -7.31
C PRO A 165 -18.25 -20.22 -7.11
N THR A 166 -18.51 -19.22 -6.28
CA THR A 166 -19.83 -18.65 -6.02
C THR A 166 -19.75 -17.14 -5.82
N LYS A 167 -20.89 -16.45 -5.78
CA LYS A 167 -20.93 -14.98 -5.54
C LYS A 167 -20.47 -14.57 -4.14
N TRP A 168 -20.49 -15.50 -3.18
CA TRP A 168 -20.17 -15.24 -1.78
C TRP A 168 -18.79 -15.77 -1.36
N LEU A 169 -18.09 -16.56 -2.20
CA LEU A 169 -16.79 -17.15 -1.89
C LEU A 169 -15.76 -16.77 -2.95
N MET A 170 -14.61 -16.27 -2.50
CA MET A 170 -13.40 -16.11 -3.30
C MET A 170 -12.26 -16.91 -2.68
N LEU A 171 -11.52 -17.63 -3.49
CA LEU A 171 -10.27 -18.30 -3.15
C LEU A 171 -9.15 -17.69 -4.02
N ARG A 172 -8.03 -17.32 -3.39
CA ARG A 172 -6.90 -16.69 -4.09
C ARG A 172 -5.58 -17.36 -3.73
N PRO A 173 -5.16 -18.41 -4.44
CA PRO A 173 -3.77 -18.84 -4.44
C PRO A 173 -2.87 -17.73 -5.00
N ASN A 174 -1.68 -17.60 -4.43
CA ASN A 174 -0.64 -16.71 -4.93
C ASN A 174 0.75 -17.32 -4.77
N ILE A 175 1.65 -16.84 -5.61
CA ILE A 175 3.08 -17.09 -5.53
C ILE A 175 3.80 -15.73 -5.50
N GLN A 176 4.71 -15.56 -4.57
CA GLN A 176 5.47 -14.32 -4.41
C GLN A 176 6.96 -14.64 -4.40
N TYR A 177 7.73 -13.78 -5.07
CA TYR A 177 9.19 -13.79 -4.98
C TYR A 177 9.64 -12.49 -4.35
N VAL A 178 10.24 -12.60 -3.17
CA VAL A 178 10.69 -11.45 -2.37
C VAL A 178 12.21 -11.34 -2.50
N ILE A 179 12.67 -10.22 -3.02
CA ILE A 179 14.08 -9.88 -3.21
C ILE A 179 14.50 -8.91 -2.10
N ASN A 180 15.60 -9.17 -1.46
CA ASN A 180 16.13 -8.45 -0.32
C ASN A 180 15.09 -8.27 0.81
N PRO A 181 14.58 -9.37 1.42
CA PRO A 181 13.57 -9.29 2.47
C PRO A 181 13.99 -8.37 3.62
N GLY A 182 13.09 -7.47 4.05
CA GLY A 182 13.39 -6.45 5.05
C GLY A 182 14.32 -5.35 4.54
N ALA A 183 14.50 -5.23 3.22
CA ALA A 183 15.43 -4.33 2.58
C ALA A 183 16.88 -4.52 3.07
N THR A 184 17.32 -5.75 3.29
CA THR A 184 18.67 -6.09 3.74
C THR A 184 19.31 -7.13 2.84
N ASN A 185 20.63 -7.02 2.61
CA ASN A 185 21.41 -8.02 1.88
C ASN A 185 21.84 -9.20 2.78
N ASN A 186 21.43 -9.22 4.04
CA ASN A 186 21.80 -10.24 5.01
C ASN A 186 20.82 -11.43 5.07
N VAL A 187 19.73 -11.33 4.32
CA VAL A 187 18.68 -12.37 4.22
C VAL A 187 18.55 -12.76 2.76
N ASP A 188 18.56 -14.06 2.50
CA ASP A 188 18.37 -14.58 1.16
C ASP A 188 16.96 -14.28 0.63
N ASP A 189 16.85 -14.18 -0.69
CA ASP A 189 15.57 -14.04 -1.38
C ASP A 189 14.62 -15.20 -1.03
N ALA A 190 13.33 -14.91 -0.97
CA ALA A 190 12.33 -15.87 -0.54
C ALA A 190 11.25 -16.11 -1.59
N LEU A 191 10.92 -17.40 -1.79
CA LEU A 191 9.73 -17.82 -2.52
C LEU A 191 8.62 -18.13 -1.52
N VAL A 192 7.48 -17.46 -1.66
CA VAL A 192 6.32 -17.61 -0.76
C VAL A 192 5.12 -18.11 -1.55
N LEU A 193 4.47 -19.16 -1.04
CA LEU A 193 3.19 -19.65 -1.54
C LEU A 193 2.11 -19.29 -0.54
N GLY A 194 1.04 -18.68 -1.02
CA GLY A 194 -0.06 -18.23 -0.18
C GLY A 194 -1.43 -18.65 -0.72
N LEU A 195 -2.38 -18.75 0.21
CA LEU A 195 -3.80 -18.94 -0.10
C LEU A 195 -4.62 -17.98 0.76
N SER A 196 -5.37 -17.09 0.11
CA SER A 196 -6.34 -16.21 0.78
C SER A 196 -7.77 -16.64 0.44
N SER A 197 -8.70 -16.42 1.37
CA SER A 197 -10.12 -16.61 1.11
C SER A 197 -10.93 -15.40 1.57
N LYS A 198 -12.04 -15.12 0.88
CA LYS A 198 -12.99 -14.09 1.27
C LYS A 198 -14.41 -14.68 1.21
N VAL A 199 -15.12 -14.53 2.30
CA VAL A 199 -16.54 -14.90 2.41
C VAL A 199 -17.35 -13.62 2.61
N VAL A 200 -18.46 -13.48 1.85
CA VAL A 200 -19.38 -12.32 1.92
C VAL A 200 -20.75 -12.86 2.30
N PHE A 201 -21.30 -12.38 3.40
CA PHE A 201 -22.61 -12.74 3.94
C PHE A 201 -23.69 -11.75 3.49
#